data_4f70b0c7f228db991174103f62ca8043
#
_entry.id   4f70b0c7f228db991174103f62ca8043
#
_cell.length_a   1.000
_cell.length_b   1.000
_cell.length_c   1.000
_cell.angle_alpha   90.00
_cell.angle_beta   90.00
_cell.angle_gamma   90.00
#
_symmetry.space_group_name_H-M   'P 1'
#
loop_
_entity.id
_entity.type
_entity.pdbx_description
1 polymer ?
#
loop_
_entity_poly.entity_id
_entity_poly.type
_entity_poly.pdbx_seq_one_letter_code
_entity_poly.pdbx_strand_id
1 'polypeptide(L)'
;NKLLCNFTFSPSAGYAWIAVSDAGGVYIQRQNDGNVLSFYRATANVGSISVDSVSPTTNYNTTSDQRLKENIVDAPAGNIDAIRVRSFNWKDTGAHQTYGMVAQELVDVAPEAVSQGETEDDMWGVDYSKLVPMMIKEIQDLKAEVAALKGA
;
A
#
# COMPACT_ATOMS: atom_id res chain seq x y z
N ASN A 1 -24.03 -23.66 -14.36
CA ASN A 1 -23.09 -24.60 -13.73
C ASN A 1 -21.98 -23.76 -13.09
N LYS A 2 -21.94 -23.75 -11.76
CA LYS A 2 -20.80 -23.15 -11.04
C LYS A 2 -19.68 -24.20 -10.99
N LEU A 3 -18.55 -23.92 -11.61
CA LEU A 3 -17.36 -24.71 -11.43
C LEU A 3 -16.73 -24.31 -10.08
N LEU A 4 -16.75 -25.20 -9.10
CA LEU A 4 -16.03 -25.00 -7.86
C LEU A 4 -14.60 -25.55 -8.05
N CYS A 5 -13.64 -24.66 -8.26
CA CYS A 5 -12.22 -25.01 -8.29
C CYS A 5 -11.63 -24.81 -6.90
N ASN A 6 -11.27 -25.90 -6.24
CA ASN A 6 -10.43 -25.85 -5.04
C ASN A 6 -8.96 -26.02 -5.47
N PHE A 7 -8.19 -24.98 -5.29
CA PHE A 7 -6.74 -25.04 -5.48
C PHE A 7 -6.09 -25.36 -4.14
N THR A 8 -5.52 -26.56 -4.02
CA THR A 8 -4.67 -26.93 -2.88
C THR A 8 -3.23 -26.90 -3.34
N PHE A 9 -2.42 -26.06 -2.71
CA PHE A 9 -1.00 -25.93 -3.06
C PHE A 9 -0.16 -26.77 -2.11
N SER A 10 0.80 -27.52 -2.67
CA SER A 10 1.80 -28.20 -1.88
C SER A 10 2.78 -27.21 -1.26
N PRO A 11 3.10 -27.31 0.03
CA PRO A 11 4.00 -26.36 0.70
C PRO A 11 5.43 -26.31 0.16
N SER A 12 5.79 -27.21 -0.74
CA SER A 12 7.13 -27.31 -1.33
C SER A 12 7.32 -26.52 -2.64
N ALA A 13 6.27 -25.90 -3.21
CA ALA A 13 6.34 -25.24 -4.52
C ALA A 13 5.81 -23.80 -4.50
N GLY A 14 5.99 -23.04 -3.60
CA GLY A 14 5.84 -21.59 -3.40
C GLY A 14 4.91 -20.74 -4.28
N TYR A 15 4.37 -21.23 -5.40
CA TYR A 15 3.66 -20.41 -6.38
C TYR A 15 2.30 -20.97 -6.77
N ALA A 16 1.31 -20.09 -6.84
CA ALA A 16 0.02 -20.32 -7.50
C ALA A 16 -0.12 -19.37 -8.69
N TRP A 17 -0.42 -19.92 -9.85
CA TRP A 17 -0.66 -19.14 -11.05
C TRP A 17 -2.14 -19.13 -11.38
N ILE A 18 -2.72 -17.94 -11.55
CA ILE A 18 -3.99 -17.76 -12.24
C ILE A 18 -3.66 -17.03 -13.53
N ALA A 19 -3.66 -17.76 -14.65
CA ALA A 19 -3.42 -17.19 -15.96
C ALA A 19 -4.77 -16.92 -16.63
N VAL A 20 -4.94 -15.72 -17.18
CA VAL A 20 -6.08 -15.35 -18.01
C VAL A 20 -5.53 -14.98 -19.38
N SER A 21 -5.93 -15.73 -20.42
CA SER A 21 -5.59 -15.43 -21.81
C SER A 21 -6.69 -14.57 -22.45
N ASP A 22 -6.31 -13.67 -23.33
CA ASP A 22 -7.18 -12.75 -24.04
C ASP A 22 -7.80 -11.60 -23.21
N ALA A 23 -8.86 -10.96 -23.73
CA ALA A 23 -9.47 -9.76 -23.19
C ALA A 23 -10.26 -9.95 -21.87
N GLY A 24 -10.14 -11.11 -21.23
CA GLY A 24 -10.77 -11.38 -19.93
C GLY A 24 -9.88 -11.02 -18.76
N GLY A 25 -10.49 -10.89 -17.57
CA GLY A 25 -9.81 -10.69 -16.31
C GLY A 25 -10.23 -11.72 -15.26
N VAL A 26 -9.65 -11.62 -14.06
CA VAL A 26 -10.14 -12.36 -12.90
C VAL A 26 -11.28 -11.58 -12.27
N TYR A 27 -12.49 -12.17 -12.28
CA TYR A 27 -13.66 -11.60 -11.62
C TYR A 27 -13.83 -12.27 -10.27
N ILE A 28 -13.79 -11.48 -9.20
CA ILE A 28 -14.04 -11.93 -7.84
C ILE A 28 -15.33 -11.27 -7.38
N GLN A 29 -16.37 -12.09 -7.11
CA GLN A 29 -17.69 -11.60 -6.73
C GLN A 29 -18.09 -12.15 -5.37
N ARG A 30 -18.62 -11.27 -4.53
CA ARG A 30 -19.30 -11.59 -3.27
C ARG A 30 -20.71 -11.01 -3.30
N GLN A 31 -21.71 -11.78 -2.84
CA GLN A 31 -23.11 -11.32 -2.84
C GLN A 31 -23.44 -10.43 -1.64
N ASN A 32 -22.72 -10.57 -0.54
CA ASN A 32 -22.91 -9.81 0.70
C ASN A 32 -21.65 -9.02 1.04
N ASP A 33 -21.77 -8.10 1.98
CA ASP A 33 -20.62 -7.33 2.50
C ASP A 33 -19.51 -8.22 3.06
N GLY A 34 -18.30 -7.76 2.95
CA GLY A 34 -17.13 -8.41 3.55
C GLY A 34 -15.97 -8.63 2.57
N ASN A 35 -14.98 -9.39 3.03
CA ASN A 35 -13.74 -9.61 2.30
C ASN A 35 -13.96 -10.47 1.06
N VAL A 36 -13.46 -10.00 -0.07
CA VAL A 36 -13.36 -10.75 -1.33
C VAL A 36 -11.96 -11.37 -1.49
N LEU A 37 -10.93 -10.71 -0.93
CA LEU A 37 -9.58 -11.24 -0.78
C LEU A 37 -9.10 -10.97 0.65
N SER A 38 -8.39 -11.92 1.24
CA SER A 38 -7.75 -11.75 2.54
C SER A 38 -6.29 -12.20 2.45
N PHE A 39 -5.39 -11.39 2.99
CA PHE A 39 -3.96 -11.65 3.00
C PHE A 39 -3.53 -12.11 4.38
N TYR A 40 -2.79 -13.23 4.42
CA TYR A 40 -2.32 -13.81 5.66
C TYR A 40 -0.80 -13.95 5.66
N ARG A 41 -0.19 -13.68 6.82
CA ARG A 41 1.18 -14.08 7.14
C ARG A 41 1.10 -15.13 8.25
N ALA A 42 1.46 -16.35 7.93
CA ALA A 42 1.15 -17.52 8.77
C ALA A 42 -0.36 -17.57 9.09
N THR A 43 -0.76 -17.47 10.35
CA THR A 43 -2.17 -17.48 10.77
C THR A 43 -2.77 -16.09 10.99
N ALA A 44 -1.97 -15.04 10.92
CA ALA A 44 -2.42 -13.67 11.16
C ALA A 44 -2.94 -13.04 9.86
N ASN A 45 -4.16 -12.48 9.88
CA ASN A 45 -4.66 -11.65 8.79
C ASN A 45 -3.91 -10.31 8.84
N VAL A 46 -3.29 -9.95 7.72
CA VAL A 46 -2.48 -8.72 7.58
C VAL A 46 -3.13 -7.68 6.67
N GLY A 47 -4.22 -8.02 6.00
CA GLY A 47 -4.96 -7.10 5.15
C GLY A 47 -6.04 -7.80 4.35
N SER A 48 -6.90 -7.00 3.71
CA SER A 48 -7.98 -7.52 2.86
C SER A 48 -8.41 -6.50 1.81
N ILE A 49 -9.04 -7.03 0.75
CA ILE A 49 -9.88 -6.25 -0.14
C ILE A 49 -11.32 -6.65 0.14
N SER A 50 -12.18 -5.68 0.46
CA SER A 50 -13.58 -5.92 0.81
C SER A 50 -14.53 -5.06 0.00
N VAL A 51 -15.79 -5.47 -0.04
CA VAL A 51 -16.90 -4.73 -0.62
C VAL A 51 -17.95 -4.44 0.44
N ASP A 52 -18.65 -3.31 0.28
CA ASP A 52 -19.62 -2.79 1.23
C ASP A 52 -20.86 -2.31 0.45
N SER A 53 -22.06 -2.65 0.93
CA SER A 53 -23.33 -2.27 0.32
C SER A 53 -23.81 -0.88 0.74
N VAL A 54 -23.38 -0.40 1.91
CA VAL A 54 -23.77 0.93 2.42
C VAL A 54 -23.10 2.02 1.59
N SER A 55 -21.84 1.80 1.27
CA SER A 55 -21.07 2.62 0.32
C SER A 55 -20.56 1.67 -0.76
N PRO A 56 -21.19 1.57 -1.94
CA PRO A 56 -20.85 0.55 -2.95
C PRO A 56 -19.46 0.79 -3.54
N THR A 57 -18.45 0.56 -2.72
CA THR A 57 -17.03 0.81 -2.99
C THR A 57 -16.20 -0.44 -2.70
N THR A 58 -14.99 -0.43 -3.24
CA THR A 58 -13.95 -1.38 -2.87
C THR A 58 -13.06 -0.76 -1.80
N ASN A 59 -12.92 -1.44 -0.67
CA ASN A 59 -12.06 -1.02 0.44
C ASN A 59 -10.77 -1.84 0.44
N TYR A 60 -9.63 -1.15 0.51
CA TYR A 60 -8.31 -1.74 0.65
C TYR A 60 -7.86 -1.58 2.10
N ASN A 61 -7.87 -2.67 2.87
CA ASN A 61 -7.66 -2.63 4.30
C ASN A 61 -6.28 -3.19 4.67
N THR A 62 -5.52 -2.40 5.41
CA THR A 62 -4.30 -2.86 6.09
C THR A 62 -4.61 -3.00 7.58
N THR A 63 -4.17 -4.10 8.19
CA THR A 63 -4.39 -4.35 9.61
C THR A 63 -3.69 -3.28 10.44
N SER A 64 -4.45 -2.63 11.36
CA SER A 64 -3.96 -1.56 12.24
C SER A 64 -4.57 -1.62 13.64
N ASP A 65 -4.89 -2.83 14.11
CA ASP A 65 -5.48 -3.04 15.44
C ASP A 65 -4.50 -2.69 16.56
N GLN A 66 -4.98 -1.96 17.57
CA GLN A 66 -4.17 -1.56 18.73
C GLN A 66 -3.57 -2.76 19.47
N ARG A 67 -4.26 -3.89 19.53
CA ARG A 67 -3.81 -5.13 20.19
C ARG A 67 -2.54 -5.73 19.58
N LEU A 68 -2.18 -5.30 18.37
CA LEU A 68 -0.96 -5.72 17.65
C LEU A 68 0.20 -4.73 17.83
N LYS A 69 0.02 -3.70 18.66
CA LYS A 69 0.97 -2.60 18.80
C LYS A 69 1.34 -2.42 20.27
N GLU A 70 2.56 -2.06 20.52
CA GLU A 70 3.09 -1.71 21.83
C GLU A 70 3.86 -0.39 21.77
N ASN A 71 4.14 0.21 22.92
CA ASN A 71 4.90 1.46 23.04
C ASN A 71 4.36 2.59 22.14
N ILE A 72 3.03 2.74 22.09
CA ILE A 72 2.37 3.75 21.27
C ILE A 72 2.65 5.13 21.85
N VAL A 73 3.33 5.96 21.10
CA VAL A 73 3.66 7.36 21.43
C VAL A 73 3.36 8.23 20.20
N ASP A 74 3.31 9.56 20.42
CA ASP A 74 3.17 10.50 19.32
C ASP A 74 4.39 10.41 18.39
N ALA A 75 4.12 10.39 17.08
CA ALA A 75 5.19 10.38 16.09
C ALA A 75 5.96 11.72 16.12
N PRO A 76 7.28 11.70 15.92
CA PRO A 76 8.05 12.94 15.71
C PRO A 76 7.59 13.61 14.41
N ALA A 77 7.98 14.88 14.22
CA ALA A 77 7.88 15.55 12.94
C ALA A 77 8.58 14.71 11.86
N GLY A 78 7.97 14.60 10.69
CA GLY A 78 8.57 13.95 9.54
C GLY A 78 9.62 14.86 8.88
N ASN A 79 10.19 14.38 7.81
CA ASN A 79 11.09 15.15 6.96
C ASN A 79 10.59 15.10 5.52
N ILE A 80 9.34 15.53 5.30
CA ILE A 80 8.73 15.48 3.98
C ILE A 80 9.43 16.38 2.97
N ASP A 81 10.10 17.44 3.43
CA ASP A 81 10.88 18.33 2.58
C ASP A 81 12.10 17.63 1.92
N ALA A 82 12.57 16.53 2.51
CA ALA A 82 13.60 15.71 1.92
C ALA A 82 13.08 14.74 0.85
N ILE A 83 11.75 14.55 0.77
CA ILE A 83 11.13 13.68 -0.24
C ILE A 83 11.20 14.39 -1.60
N ARG A 84 11.79 13.71 -2.57
CA ARG A 84 11.92 14.23 -3.92
C ARG A 84 10.76 13.77 -4.81
N VAL A 85 9.89 14.69 -5.17
CA VAL A 85 8.90 14.44 -6.23
C VAL A 85 9.56 14.65 -7.59
N ARG A 86 9.54 13.62 -8.41
CA ARG A 86 10.24 13.55 -9.70
C ARG A 86 9.28 13.51 -10.87
N SER A 87 9.74 14.00 -12.00
CA SER A 87 9.15 13.83 -13.32
C SER A 87 10.11 12.98 -14.16
N PHE A 88 9.60 11.96 -14.84
CA PHE A 88 10.42 11.02 -15.60
C PHE A 88 9.65 10.36 -16.75
N ASN A 89 10.38 9.65 -17.60
CA ASN A 89 9.79 8.78 -18.61
C ASN A 89 10.07 7.32 -18.28
N TRP A 90 9.09 6.47 -18.48
CA TRP A 90 9.25 5.02 -18.40
C TRP A 90 10.14 4.52 -19.57
N LYS A 91 11.17 3.73 -19.24
CA LYS A 91 12.17 3.29 -20.25
C LYS A 91 11.60 2.36 -21.31
N ASP A 92 10.63 1.51 -20.92
CA ASP A 92 10.04 0.50 -21.80
C ASP A 92 9.04 1.09 -22.80
N THR A 93 8.26 2.08 -22.37
CA THR A 93 7.17 2.67 -23.19
C THR A 93 7.48 4.08 -23.67
N GLY A 94 8.45 4.78 -23.05
CA GLY A 94 8.68 6.20 -23.25
C GLY A 94 7.58 7.10 -22.66
N ALA A 95 6.55 6.54 -22.01
CA ALA A 95 5.45 7.29 -21.43
C ALA A 95 5.96 8.24 -20.33
N HIS A 96 5.48 9.49 -20.36
CA HIS A 96 5.85 10.52 -19.40
C HIS A 96 5.00 10.44 -18.12
N GLN A 97 5.64 10.53 -16.96
CA GLN A 97 4.99 10.69 -15.67
C GLN A 97 5.47 11.98 -15.02
N THR A 98 4.54 12.90 -14.77
CA THR A 98 4.85 14.23 -14.23
C THR A 98 5.17 14.19 -12.73
N TYR A 99 4.47 13.37 -11.96
CA TYR A 99 4.66 13.25 -10.53
C TYR A 99 4.88 11.79 -10.13
N GLY A 100 6.02 11.52 -9.53
CA GLY A 100 6.36 10.20 -9.02
C GLY A 100 7.51 10.28 -8.05
N MET A 101 7.92 9.16 -7.48
CA MET A 101 9.06 9.05 -6.59
C MET A 101 9.97 7.93 -7.09
N VAL A 102 11.26 8.06 -6.78
CA VAL A 102 12.26 7.03 -7.02
C VAL A 102 12.52 6.31 -5.70
N ALA A 103 12.31 4.99 -5.67
CA ALA A 103 12.39 4.19 -4.45
C ALA A 103 13.76 4.34 -3.75
N GLN A 104 14.85 4.38 -4.53
CA GLN A 104 16.21 4.55 -4.03
C GLN A 104 16.48 5.92 -3.41
N GLU A 105 15.71 6.96 -3.79
CA GLU A 105 15.81 8.28 -3.16
C GLU A 105 14.90 8.39 -1.93
N LEU A 106 13.82 7.61 -1.89
CA LEU A 106 12.83 7.67 -0.82
C LEU A 106 13.24 6.84 0.40
N VAL A 107 14.01 5.78 0.22
CA VAL A 107 14.36 4.83 1.30
C VAL A 107 15.08 5.48 2.47
N ASP A 108 15.87 6.53 2.23
CA ASP A 108 16.61 7.26 3.27
C ASP A 108 15.68 8.15 4.13
N VAL A 109 14.50 8.51 3.61
CA VAL A 109 13.55 9.40 4.27
C VAL A 109 12.38 8.65 4.89
N ALA A 110 11.82 7.69 4.16
CA ALA A 110 10.66 6.90 4.55
C ALA A 110 10.85 5.42 4.19
N PRO A 111 11.75 4.70 4.90
CA PRO A 111 12.08 3.31 4.58
C PRO A 111 10.88 2.37 4.66
N GLU A 112 9.91 2.64 5.54
CA GLU A 112 8.68 1.85 5.63
C GLU A 112 7.77 1.94 4.40
N ALA A 113 7.93 2.97 3.58
CA ALA A 113 7.19 3.14 2.33
C ALA A 113 7.87 2.48 1.13
N VAL A 114 9.06 1.87 1.32
CA VAL A 114 9.85 1.29 0.24
C VAL A 114 9.96 -0.22 0.41
N SER A 115 9.63 -0.94 -0.64
CA SER A 115 9.94 -2.36 -0.78
C SER A 115 11.22 -2.49 -1.59
N GLN A 116 12.29 -2.89 -0.93
CA GLN A 116 13.59 -3.14 -1.58
C GLN A 116 13.58 -4.52 -2.22
N GLY A 117 14.23 -4.68 -3.38
CA GLY A 117 14.50 -5.97 -3.97
C GLY A 117 15.46 -6.79 -3.11
N GLU A 118 15.29 -8.12 -3.13
CA GLU A 118 16.19 -9.04 -2.43
C GLU A 118 17.50 -9.28 -3.21
N THR A 119 17.45 -9.11 -4.53
CA THR A 119 18.58 -9.25 -5.45
C THR A 119 18.72 -8.01 -6.34
N GLU A 120 19.83 -7.91 -7.09
CA GLU A 120 20.06 -6.81 -8.05
C GLU A 120 19.04 -6.80 -9.22
N ASP A 121 18.44 -7.95 -9.52
CA ASP A 121 17.45 -8.09 -10.59
C ASP A 121 16.03 -7.71 -10.12
N ASP A 122 15.80 -7.62 -8.81
CA ASP A 122 14.48 -7.31 -8.26
C ASP A 122 14.22 -5.80 -8.29
N MET A 123 13.07 -5.42 -8.83
CA MET A 123 12.66 -4.01 -8.87
C MET A 123 12.15 -3.56 -7.52
N TRP A 124 12.62 -2.38 -7.09
CA TRP A 124 12.13 -1.73 -5.89
C TRP A 124 10.76 -1.10 -6.12
N GLY A 125 9.93 -1.08 -5.08
CA GLY A 125 8.58 -0.51 -5.12
C GLY A 125 8.38 0.58 -4.07
N VAL A 126 7.39 1.45 -4.32
CA VAL A 126 6.93 2.47 -3.38
C VAL A 126 5.47 2.24 -3.05
N ASP A 127 5.17 2.10 -1.76
CA ASP A 127 3.82 2.13 -1.22
C ASP A 127 3.48 3.56 -0.76
N TYR A 128 2.85 4.32 -1.65
CA TYR A 128 2.48 5.71 -1.39
C TYR A 128 1.52 5.87 -0.20
N SER A 129 0.74 4.85 0.12
CA SER A 129 -0.22 4.91 1.23
C SER A 129 0.46 5.06 2.59
N LYS A 130 1.68 4.57 2.73
CA LYS A 130 2.48 4.67 3.95
C LYS A 130 3.04 6.06 4.22
N LEU A 131 3.01 6.95 3.23
CA LEU A 131 3.38 8.35 3.40
C LEU A 131 2.26 9.18 4.03
N VAL A 132 1.02 8.71 3.98
CA VAL A 132 -0.15 9.44 4.49
C VAL A 132 -0.02 9.82 5.97
N PRO A 133 0.37 8.93 6.90
CA PRO A 133 0.54 9.31 8.32
C PRO A 133 1.58 10.40 8.53
N MET A 134 2.71 10.33 7.81
CA MET A 134 3.75 11.37 7.85
C MET A 134 3.21 12.72 7.36
N MET A 135 2.51 12.75 6.23
CA MET A 135 1.86 13.97 5.72
C MET A 135 0.84 14.55 6.69
N ILE A 136 0.05 13.70 7.37
CA ILE A 136 -0.91 14.14 8.38
C ILE A 136 -0.18 14.83 9.54
N LYS A 137 0.92 14.25 10.03
CA LYS A 137 1.72 14.83 11.11
C LYS A 137 2.28 16.20 10.72
N GLU A 138 2.86 16.34 9.53
CA GLU A 138 3.36 17.61 9.02
C GLU A 138 2.28 18.68 8.90
N ILE A 139 1.09 18.31 8.40
CA ILE A 139 -0.04 19.24 8.34
C ILE A 139 -0.46 19.67 9.76
N GLN A 140 -0.42 18.79 10.75
CA GLN A 140 -0.72 19.13 12.14
C GLN A 140 0.29 20.12 12.69
N ASP A 141 1.57 19.92 12.45
CA ASP A 141 2.65 20.79 12.91
C ASP A 141 2.58 22.17 12.23
N LEU A 142 2.41 22.21 10.90
CA LEU A 142 2.20 23.46 10.17
C LEU A 142 0.96 24.23 10.67
N LYS A 143 -0.13 23.53 11.01
CA LYS A 143 -1.33 24.20 11.57
C LYS A 143 -1.03 24.80 12.95
N ALA A 144 -0.22 24.13 13.77
CA ALA A 144 0.18 24.66 15.08
C ALA A 144 1.08 25.90 14.92
N GLU A 145 2.05 25.88 14.02
CA GLU A 145 2.90 27.02 13.71
C GLU A 145 2.11 28.24 13.20
N VAL A 146 1.19 28.02 12.26
CA VAL A 146 0.32 29.07 11.73
C VAL A 146 -0.56 29.65 12.83
N ALA A 147 -1.05 28.84 13.77
CA ALA A 147 -1.84 29.32 14.90
C ALA A 147 -0.99 30.19 15.85
N ALA A 148 0.25 29.76 16.13
CA ALA A 148 1.18 30.55 16.96
C ALA A 148 1.51 31.90 16.31
N LEU A 149 1.75 31.94 15.00
CA LEU A 149 2.03 33.19 14.27
C LEU A 149 0.82 34.16 14.23
N LYS A 150 -0.40 33.62 14.25
CA LYS A 150 -1.63 34.46 14.23
C LYS A 150 -2.04 34.94 15.62
N GLY A 151 -1.56 34.29 16.69
CA GLY A 151 -1.84 34.67 18.08
C GLY A 151 -0.77 35.58 18.70
N ALA A 152 0.29 35.87 17.97
CA ALA A 152 1.33 36.83 18.31
C ALA A 152 1.05 38.18 17.64
#